data_7ff59fae637ff736c45f9f0aa5d7d301
#
_entry.id   7ff59fae637ff736c45f9f0aa5d7d301
#
_cell.length_a   1.000
_cell.length_b   1.000
_cell.length_c   1.000
_cell.angle_alpha   90.00
_cell.angle_beta   90.00
_cell.angle_gamma   90.00
#
_symmetry.space_group_name_H-M   'P 1'
#
loop_
_entity.id
_entity.type
_entity.pdbx_description
1 polymer ?
#
loop_
_entity_poly.entity_id
_entity_poly.type
_entity_poly.pdbx_seq_one_letter_code
_entity_poly.pdbx_strand_id
1 'polypeptide(L)'
;MKIIIGFFIFCLVLFIYLHVQFHLKTSHDLEIYEVDQPSKDRLEEICDIRQPVIFDFECEKIIDTSNKTYILNNYPAFEIKIRNNKEDNKNAELYIPLNIQAANKLFNEDKSSNYFSENNSEFLEETGVIKNLKYNDEFLRPYMISNCNYDLLMGSNETTTPFRYELNYRNFFLLTQGTAQVKLTPPQSIKYLYHIYDYENFEFKSPINPWSPQPKYSADFDKVKCLEFTLTIGKTLFIPAYWWYSIKFTNDTSISCFRYRTYMNNIAIVPHICLHALQIQNIKRNTVKIANVSELNTNTKEDVIENNKNDNEYQVQNNEDNINNINNINNLNNIDNINSI
;
A
#
# COMPACT_ATOMS: atom_id res chain seq x y z
N MET A 1 17.39 -51.44 15.37
CA MET A 1 17.75 -50.12 14.79
C MET A 1 16.81 -49.70 13.66
N LYS A 2 16.61 -50.46 12.56
CA LYS A 2 15.76 -50.11 11.41
C LYS A 2 14.30 -49.77 11.80
N ILE A 3 13.66 -50.53 12.71
CA ILE A 3 12.27 -50.29 13.18
C ILE A 3 12.17 -48.96 13.94
N ILE A 4 13.14 -48.65 14.79
CA ILE A 4 13.17 -47.40 15.59
C ILE A 4 13.32 -46.20 14.65
N ILE A 5 14.18 -46.31 13.63
CA ILE A 5 14.35 -45.26 12.62
C ILE A 5 13.06 -45.07 11.82
N GLY A 6 12.42 -46.16 11.39
CA GLY A 6 11.16 -46.12 10.67
C GLY A 6 10.04 -45.46 11.51
N PHE A 7 9.95 -45.78 12.80
CA PHE A 7 8.98 -45.15 13.70
C PHE A 7 9.26 -43.67 13.89
N PHE A 8 10.53 -43.27 14.04
CA PHE A 8 10.89 -41.84 14.16
C PHE A 8 10.55 -41.06 12.90
N ILE A 9 10.84 -41.60 11.70
CA ILE A 9 10.45 -40.99 10.42
C ILE A 9 8.94 -40.84 10.33
N PHE A 10 8.19 -41.88 10.70
CA PHE A 10 6.70 -41.80 10.71
C PHE A 10 6.20 -40.71 11.62
N CYS A 11 6.71 -40.62 12.85
CA CYS A 11 6.32 -39.55 13.78
C CYS A 11 6.64 -38.13 13.23
N LEU A 12 7.80 -37.95 12.60
CA LEU A 12 8.21 -36.71 11.97
C LEU A 12 7.30 -36.30 10.84
N VAL A 13 6.98 -37.23 9.94
CA VAL A 13 6.08 -36.99 8.80
C VAL A 13 4.68 -36.67 9.30
N LEU A 14 4.18 -37.42 10.30
CA LEU A 14 2.87 -37.14 10.90
C LEU A 14 2.83 -35.76 11.57
N PHE A 15 3.88 -35.37 12.29
CA PHE A 15 4.01 -34.06 12.91
C PHE A 15 3.92 -32.93 11.86
N ILE A 16 4.72 -33.02 10.80
CA ILE A 16 4.71 -32.04 9.71
C ILE A 16 3.32 -31.98 9.06
N TYR A 17 2.72 -33.14 8.76
CA TYR A 17 1.39 -33.21 8.16
C TYR A 17 0.32 -32.50 9.02
N LEU A 18 0.26 -32.78 10.31
CA LEU A 18 -0.69 -32.16 11.22
C LEU A 18 -0.50 -30.63 11.31
N HIS A 19 0.74 -30.16 11.37
CA HIS A 19 1.04 -28.72 11.40
C HIS A 19 0.69 -28.03 10.08
N VAL A 20 0.97 -28.65 8.93
CA VAL A 20 0.56 -28.11 7.63
C VAL A 20 -0.95 -27.99 7.54
N GLN A 21 -1.69 -29.04 7.91
CA GLN A 21 -3.15 -29.02 7.92
C GLN A 21 -3.71 -27.93 8.86
N PHE A 22 -3.09 -27.75 10.03
CA PHE A 22 -3.48 -26.67 10.95
C PHE A 22 -3.32 -25.28 10.32
N HIS A 23 -2.21 -25.02 9.60
CA HIS A 23 -1.97 -23.73 8.97
C HIS A 23 -2.83 -23.48 7.72
N LEU A 24 -3.26 -24.56 7.05
CA LEU A 24 -4.18 -24.47 5.90
C LEU A 24 -5.66 -24.42 6.31
N LYS A 25 -5.96 -24.67 7.58
CA LYS A 25 -7.34 -24.57 8.08
C LYS A 25 -7.86 -23.14 7.95
N THR A 26 -9.07 -22.99 7.46
CA THR A 26 -9.79 -21.72 7.34
C THR A 26 -11.14 -21.80 8.02
N SER A 27 -11.65 -20.69 8.54
CA SER A 27 -13.05 -20.55 8.93
C SER A 27 -13.84 -19.93 7.80
N HIS A 28 -15.13 -20.27 7.74
CA HIS A 28 -16.07 -19.74 6.76
C HIS A 28 -17.23 -18.98 7.41
N ASP A 29 -17.20 -18.85 8.73
CA ASP A 29 -18.24 -18.16 9.48
C ASP A 29 -18.13 -16.66 9.22
N LEU A 30 -19.25 -16.07 8.81
CA LEU A 30 -19.33 -14.68 8.44
C LEU A 30 -19.64 -13.81 9.68
N GLU A 31 -18.71 -13.81 10.63
CA GLU A 31 -18.82 -13.10 11.90
C GLU A 31 -17.48 -12.43 12.22
N ILE A 32 -17.52 -11.30 12.94
CA ILE A 32 -16.36 -10.61 13.48
C ILE A 32 -16.42 -10.72 14.98
N TYR A 33 -15.32 -11.14 15.60
CA TYR A 33 -15.19 -11.07 17.05
C TYR A 33 -14.71 -9.68 17.46
N GLU A 34 -15.43 -9.05 18.37
CA GLU A 34 -14.96 -7.82 19.02
C GLU A 34 -14.57 -8.18 20.47
N VAL A 35 -13.36 -7.78 20.84
CA VAL A 35 -12.81 -8.05 22.17
C VAL A 35 -12.10 -6.81 22.69
N ASP A 36 -12.55 -6.34 23.83
CA ASP A 36 -11.89 -5.22 24.50
C ASP A 36 -10.66 -5.75 25.26
N GLN A 37 -9.48 -5.17 24.97
CA GLN A 37 -8.21 -5.40 25.67
C GLN A 37 -7.93 -6.87 26.06
N PRO A 38 -7.83 -7.80 25.10
CA PRO A 38 -7.56 -9.21 25.42
C PRO A 38 -6.14 -9.37 26.01
N SER A 39 -5.96 -10.38 26.87
CA SER A 39 -4.61 -10.84 27.20
C SER A 39 -3.95 -11.49 25.99
N LYS A 40 -2.60 -11.60 25.98
CA LYS A 40 -1.88 -12.23 24.86
C LYS A 40 -2.35 -13.67 24.59
N ASP A 41 -2.49 -14.48 25.63
CA ASP A 41 -2.96 -15.86 25.50
C ASP A 41 -4.38 -15.92 24.92
N ARG A 42 -5.25 -15.02 25.38
CA ARG A 42 -6.60 -14.91 24.86
C ARG A 42 -6.64 -14.47 23.39
N LEU A 43 -5.76 -13.54 22.99
CA LEU A 43 -5.63 -13.13 21.60
C LEU A 43 -5.17 -14.30 20.72
N GLU A 44 -4.18 -15.09 21.16
CA GLU A 44 -3.73 -16.28 20.43
C GLU A 44 -4.85 -17.30 20.23
N GLU A 45 -5.62 -17.62 21.31
CA GLU A 45 -6.76 -18.53 21.23
C GLU A 45 -7.81 -18.07 20.22
N ILE A 46 -8.19 -16.77 20.27
CA ILE A 46 -9.22 -16.21 19.36
C ILE A 46 -8.70 -16.19 17.92
N CYS A 47 -7.46 -15.76 17.70
CA CYS A 47 -6.86 -15.78 16.38
C CYS A 47 -6.76 -17.19 15.79
N ASP A 48 -6.63 -18.25 16.61
CA ASP A 48 -6.58 -19.64 16.16
C ASP A 48 -7.93 -20.18 15.68
N ILE A 49 -9.03 -19.51 16.01
CA ILE A 49 -10.36 -19.79 15.43
C ILE A 49 -10.39 -19.49 13.93
N ARG A 50 -9.47 -18.64 13.42
CA ARG A 50 -9.36 -18.24 12.01
C ARG A 50 -10.56 -17.41 11.51
N GLN A 51 -11.09 -16.59 12.40
CA GLN A 51 -12.10 -15.57 12.09
C GLN A 51 -11.50 -14.17 12.26
N PRO A 52 -12.02 -13.15 11.55
CA PRO A 52 -11.61 -11.78 11.78
C PRO A 52 -11.91 -11.32 13.21
N VAL A 53 -10.98 -10.57 13.79
CA VAL A 53 -11.10 -10.05 15.16
C VAL A 53 -10.79 -8.57 15.17
N ILE A 54 -11.59 -7.79 15.88
CA ILE A 54 -11.30 -6.39 16.21
C ILE A 54 -11.04 -6.30 17.69
N PHE A 55 -9.95 -5.65 18.08
CA PHE A 55 -9.61 -5.45 19.49
C PHE A 55 -8.89 -4.12 19.69
N ASP A 56 -8.89 -3.63 20.92
CA ASP A 56 -8.17 -2.44 21.30
C ASP A 56 -6.69 -2.78 21.54
N PHE A 57 -5.82 -2.07 20.82
CA PHE A 57 -4.38 -2.14 21.00
C PHE A 57 -3.84 -0.73 21.21
N GLU A 58 -3.95 -0.27 22.45
CA GLU A 58 -3.58 1.07 22.87
C GLU A 58 -2.06 1.21 23.07
N CYS A 59 -1.30 1.03 21.99
CA CYS A 59 0.12 1.30 22.00
C CYS A 59 0.41 2.73 21.50
N GLU A 60 0.34 3.70 22.41
CA GLU A 60 0.59 5.13 22.11
C GLU A 60 1.89 5.32 21.32
N LYS A 61 2.97 4.62 21.68
CA LYS A 61 4.26 4.75 21.00
C LYS A 61 4.19 4.38 19.51
N ILE A 62 3.40 3.37 19.14
CA ILE A 62 3.20 3.01 17.74
C ILE A 62 2.31 4.06 17.09
N ILE A 63 1.17 4.40 17.70
CA ILE A 63 0.20 5.36 17.18
C ILE A 63 0.87 6.70 16.92
N ASP A 64 1.64 7.22 17.87
CA ASP A 64 2.29 8.54 17.77
C ASP A 64 3.38 8.58 16.72
N THR A 65 4.13 7.50 16.52
CA THR A 65 5.29 7.48 15.61
C THR A 65 4.99 6.98 14.21
N SER A 66 3.80 6.44 13.96
CA SER A 66 3.41 5.90 12.66
C SER A 66 2.13 6.53 12.09
N ASN A 67 1.63 7.60 12.69
CA ASN A 67 0.55 8.36 12.09
C ASN A 67 1.04 9.28 10.96
N LYS A 68 0.17 9.58 10.02
CA LYS A 68 0.47 10.39 8.84
C LYS A 68 1.04 11.76 9.20
N THR A 69 0.50 12.40 10.22
CA THR A 69 0.94 13.74 10.66
C THR A 69 2.38 13.72 11.18
N TYR A 70 2.73 12.75 12.02
CA TYR A 70 4.09 12.58 12.53
C TYR A 70 5.08 12.34 11.39
N ILE A 71 4.73 11.47 10.45
CA ILE A 71 5.57 11.09 9.31
C ILE A 71 5.82 12.28 8.38
N LEU A 72 4.78 13.06 8.05
CA LEU A 72 4.89 14.28 7.26
C LEU A 72 5.81 15.33 7.90
N ASN A 73 5.72 15.49 9.21
CA ASN A 73 6.52 16.49 9.92
C ASN A 73 7.99 16.09 10.08
N ASN A 74 8.28 14.81 10.26
CA ASN A 74 9.63 14.34 10.58
C ASN A 74 10.40 13.81 9.37
N TYR A 75 9.70 13.31 8.33
CA TYR A 75 10.33 12.61 7.20
C TYR A 75 9.85 13.10 5.82
N PRO A 76 9.65 14.40 5.57
CA PRO A 76 9.02 14.92 4.35
C PRO A 76 9.78 14.59 3.06
N ALA A 77 11.10 14.39 3.14
CA ALA A 77 11.97 14.14 1.99
C ALA A 77 12.15 12.66 1.65
N PHE A 78 11.71 11.76 2.54
CA PHE A 78 11.83 10.31 2.30
C PHE A 78 10.77 9.82 1.31
N GLU A 79 11.12 8.78 0.56
CA GLU A 79 10.25 8.22 -0.47
C GLU A 79 9.34 7.12 0.08
N ILE A 80 8.10 7.12 -0.39
CA ILE A 80 7.12 6.05 -0.19
C ILE A 80 6.65 5.53 -1.55
N LYS A 81 6.19 4.29 -1.57
CA LYS A 81 5.69 3.62 -2.76
C LYS A 81 4.21 3.92 -2.96
N ILE A 82 3.88 4.57 -4.07
CA ILE A 82 2.51 4.91 -4.45
C ILE A 82 2.01 3.94 -5.51
N ARG A 83 0.79 3.48 -5.36
CA ARG A 83 0.11 2.61 -6.30
C ARG A 83 -1.15 3.28 -6.84
N ASN A 84 -1.37 3.14 -8.15
CA ASN A 84 -2.63 3.52 -8.79
C ASN A 84 -3.55 2.29 -8.83
N ASN A 85 -4.72 2.37 -8.19
CA ASN A 85 -5.66 1.24 -8.10
C ASN A 85 -6.39 0.94 -9.42
N LYS A 86 -6.43 1.90 -10.36
CA LYS A 86 -7.12 1.74 -11.66
C LYS A 86 -6.20 1.25 -12.78
N GLU A 87 -4.89 1.33 -12.63
CA GLU A 87 -3.96 0.85 -13.63
C GLU A 87 -3.73 -0.66 -13.51
N ASP A 88 -4.30 -1.39 -14.44
CA ASP A 88 -4.07 -2.84 -14.60
C ASP A 88 -3.10 -3.11 -15.77
N ASN A 89 -2.22 -2.15 -16.07
CA ASN A 89 -1.22 -2.27 -17.13
C ASN A 89 -0.13 -3.26 -16.72
N LYS A 90 -0.19 -4.47 -17.25
CA LYS A 90 0.82 -5.53 -17.03
C LYS A 90 2.26 -5.10 -17.38
N ASN A 91 2.44 -4.00 -18.08
CA ASN A 91 3.73 -3.47 -18.53
C ASN A 91 4.21 -2.25 -17.72
N ALA A 92 3.37 -1.69 -16.85
CA ALA A 92 3.74 -0.57 -15.98
C ALA A 92 4.33 -1.07 -14.64
N GLU A 93 5.17 -0.26 -14.03
CA GLU A 93 5.60 -0.53 -12.65
C GLU A 93 4.41 -0.43 -11.70
N LEU A 94 4.30 -1.40 -10.79
CA LEU A 94 3.19 -1.45 -9.84
C LEU A 94 3.23 -0.26 -8.87
N TYR A 95 4.43 0.22 -8.57
CA TYR A 95 4.67 1.29 -7.62
C TYR A 95 5.49 2.43 -8.22
N ILE A 96 5.10 3.65 -7.89
CA ILE A 96 5.82 4.88 -8.22
C ILE A 96 6.42 5.43 -6.93
N PRO A 97 7.75 5.57 -6.80
CA PRO A 97 8.36 6.18 -5.63
C PRO A 97 8.12 7.71 -5.67
N LEU A 98 7.57 8.25 -4.59
CA LEU A 98 7.40 9.69 -4.39
C LEU A 98 7.82 10.07 -2.97
N ASN A 99 8.41 11.25 -2.80
CA ASN A 99 8.63 11.75 -1.45
C ASN A 99 7.29 12.00 -0.74
N ILE A 100 7.29 11.89 0.58
CA ILE A 100 6.06 11.95 1.39
C ILE A 100 5.30 13.25 1.18
N GLN A 101 6.01 14.37 0.99
CA GLN A 101 5.37 15.66 0.77
C GLN A 101 4.60 15.70 -0.56
N ALA A 102 5.22 15.22 -1.65
CA ALA A 102 4.57 15.12 -2.95
C ALA A 102 3.42 14.10 -2.92
N ALA A 103 3.61 12.96 -2.23
CA ALA A 103 2.56 11.96 -2.05
C ALA A 103 1.35 12.52 -1.29
N ASN A 104 1.58 13.31 -0.24
CA ASN A 104 0.49 13.95 0.50
C ASN A 104 -0.27 14.98 -0.37
N LYS A 105 0.47 15.76 -1.18
CA LYS A 105 -0.16 16.68 -2.14
C LYS A 105 -1.03 15.89 -3.14
N LEU A 106 -0.48 14.80 -3.69
CA LEU A 106 -1.22 13.91 -4.60
C LEU A 106 -2.49 13.36 -3.95
N PHE A 107 -2.42 12.86 -2.70
CA PHE A 107 -3.59 12.33 -2.00
C PHE A 107 -4.68 13.38 -1.76
N ASN A 108 -4.30 14.63 -1.49
CA ASN A 108 -5.25 15.71 -1.26
C ASN A 108 -5.88 16.23 -2.56
N GLU A 109 -5.16 16.18 -3.68
CA GLU A 109 -5.62 16.65 -4.99
C GLU A 109 -6.36 15.57 -5.81
N ASP A 110 -6.23 14.30 -5.42
CA ASP A 110 -6.84 13.17 -6.12
C ASP A 110 -8.36 13.13 -5.94
N LYS A 111 -9.07 13.73 -6.90
CA LYS A 111 -10.54 13.71 -6.97
C LYS A 111 -11.10 12.37 -7.48
N SER A 112 -10.27 11.55 -8.06
CA SER A 112 -10.67 10.28 -8.70
C SER A 112 -10.49 9.07 -7.80
N SER A 113 -9.93 9.26 -6.59
CA SER A 113 -9.76 8.23 -5.56
C SER A 113 -8.98 7.00 -6.07
N ASN A 114 -7.82 7.26 -6.67
CA ASN A 114 -7.03 6.22 -7.33
C ASN A 114 -5.76 5.83 -6.59
N TYR A 115 -5.18 6.76 -5.81
CA TYR A 115 -3.83 6.59 -5.30
C TYR A 115 -3.80 6.19 -3.84
N PHE A 116 -3.00 5.18 -3.53
CA PHE A 116 -2.68 4.78 -2.16
C PHE A 116 -1.24 4.31 -2.06
N SER A 117 -0.71 4.29 -0.85
CA SER A 117 0.66 3.87 -0.52
C SER A 117 0.63 2.57 0.24
N GLU A 118 1.47 1.64 -0.17
CA GLU A 118 1.72 0.35 0.49
C GLU A 118 3.12 -0.18 0.16
N ASN A 119 3.54 -1.25 0.82
CA ASN A 119 4.85 -1.88 0.63
C ASN A 119 6.02 -0.95 0.97
N ASN A 120 5.88 -0.22 2.08
CA ASN A 120 6.79 0.81 2.57
C ASN A 120 7.80 0.30 3.61
N SER A 121 8.15 -0.98 3.60
CA SER A 121 9.11 -1.55 4.56
C SER A 121 10.48 -0.88 4.48
N GLU A 122 10.96 -0.52 3.27
CA GLU A 122 12.20 0.21 3.05
C GLU A 122 12.17 1.59 3.71
N PHE A 123 11.09 2.36 3.50
CA PHE A 123 10.87 3.64 4.17
C PHE A 123 10.91 3.51 5.70
N LEU A 124 10.25 2.49 6.26
CA LEU A 124 10.24 2.25 7.70
C LEU A 124 11.64 1.91 8.25
N GLU A 125 12.49 1.24 7.46
CA GLU A 125 13.87 0.92 7.80
C GLU A 125 14.78 2.15 7.73
N GLU A 126 14.72 2.92 6.65
CA GLU A 126 15.52 4.12 6.43
C GLU A 126 15.24 5.21 7.47
N THR A 127 13.99 5.44 7.81
CA THR A 127 13.57 6.41 8.83
C THR A 127 13.79 5.92 10.27
N GLY A 128 14.01 4.63 10.45
CA GLY A 128 14.11 4.00 11.76
C GLY A 128 12.78 3.83 12.51
N VAL A 129 11.63 4.21 11.91
CA VAL A 129 10.29 4.00 12.49
C VAL A 129 10.04 2.52 12.77
N ILE A 130 10.60 1.63 11.94
CA ILE A 130 10.54 0.17 12.15
C ILE A 130 11.00 -0.27 13.53
N LYS A 131 11.92 0.45 14.16
CA LYS A 131 12.42 0.10 15.50
C LYS A 131 11.29 0.22 16.54
N ASN A 132 10.50 1.30 16.45
CA ASN A 132 9.37 1.50 17.36
C ASN A 132 8.30 0.41 17.18
N LEU A 133 8.04 0.00 15.93
CA LEU A 133 7.13 -1.11 15.63
C LEU A 133 7.66 -2.42 16.23
N LYS A 134 8.92 -2.76 15.96
CA LYS A 134 9.57 -4.01 16.43
C LYS A 134 9.70 -4.11 17.97
N TYR A 135 9.86 -2.99 18.67
CA TYR A 135 10.01 -3.00 20.12
C TYR A 135 8.66 -3.06 20.84
N ASN A 136 7.57 -2.67 20.19
CA ASN A 136 6.27 -2.55 20.85
C ASN A 136 5.24 -3.55 20.32
N ASP A 137 5.59 -4.46 19.39
CA ASP A 137 4.68 -5.45 18.82
C ASP A 137 4.67 -6.81 19.53
N GLU A 138 5.31 -6.93 20.70
CA GLU A 138 5.42 -8.19 21.45
C GLU A 138 4.05 -8.82 21.73
N PHE A 139 3.05 -7.99 22.00
CA PHE A 139 1.68 -8.43 22.20
C PHE A 139 1.06 -9.09 20.95
N LEU A 140 1.33 -8.55 19.75
CA LEU A 140 0.80 -9.04 18.47
C LEU A 140 1.57 -10.25 17.94
N ARG A 141 2.80 -10.43 18.39
CA ARG A 141 3.75 -11.39 17.84
C ARG A 141 3.42 -12.82 18.27
N PRO A 142 3.11 -13.74 17.32
CA PRO A 142 2.87 -15.15 17.67
C PRO A 142 4.14 -15.86 18.09
N TYR A 143 4.00 -17.04 18.66
CA TYR A 143 5.14 -17.90 18.99
C TYR A 143 5.83 -18.47 17.74
N MET A 144 7.12 -18.79 17.85
CA MET A 144 7.94 -19.41 16.79
C MET A 144 7.91 -18.66 15.45
N ILE A 145 8.07 -17.36 15.50
CA ILE A 145 8.19 -16.51 14.32
C ILE A 145 9.44 -16.85 13.50
N SER A 146 9.26 -16.88 12.18
CA SER A 146 10.36 -16.96 11.19
C SER A 146 10.57 -15.64 10.46
N ASN A 147 9.49 -14.87 10.22
CA ASN A 147 9.53 -13.59 9.51
C ASN A 147 8.49 -12.62 10.05
N CYS A 148 8.90 -11.35 10.17
CA CYS A 148 8.05 -10.22 10.49
C CYS A 148 8.15 -9.20 9.34
N ASN A 149 7.04 -8.80 8.78
CA ASN A 149 6.96 -7.73 7.78
C ASN A 149 6.07 -6.61 8.34
N TYR A 150 6.61 -5.40 8.33
CA TYR A 150 5.91 -4.19 8.76
C TYR A 150 5.67 -3.31 7.55
N ASP A 151 4.52 -2.67 7.52
CA ASP A 151 4.13 -1.80 6.44
C ASP A 151 3.30 -0.63 6.95
N LEU A 152 3.20 0.42 6.16
CA LEU A 152 2.41 1.60 6.42
C LEU A 152 1.51 1.87 5.22
N LEU A 153 0.20 1.88 5.46
CA LEU A 153 -0.79 2.19 4.42
C LEU A 153 -1.33 3.60 4.63
N MET A 154 -1.39 4.34 3.54
CA MET A 154 -2.02 5.65 3.45
C MET A 154 -2.70 5.77 2.09
N GLY A 155 -3.69 6.64 1.94
CA GLY A 155 -4.36 6.79 0.64
C GLY A 155 -5.11 8.09 0.50
N SER A 156 -5.51 8.37 -0.75
CA SER A 156 -6.46 9.42 -1.06
C SER A 156 -7.83 9.10 -0.46
N ASN A 157 -8.65 10.12 -0.26
CA ASN A 157 -10.00 9.92 0.22
C ASN A 157 -10.80 9.02 -0.72
N GLU A 158 -11.59 8.09 -0.16
CA GLU A 158 -12.41 7.11 -0.88
C GLU A 158 -11.63 6.09 -1.74
N THR A 159 -10.29 6.14 -1.77
CA THR A 159 -9.48 5.14 -2.46
C THR A 159 -9.57 3.78 -1.76
N THR A 160 -9.55 2.72 -2.55
CA THR A 160 -9.68 1.35 -2.05
C THR A 160 -8.44 0.53 -2.38
N THR A 161 -8.04 -0.37 -1.48
CA THR A 161 -7.05 -1.39 -1.83
C THR A 161 -7.67 -2.44 -2.74
N PRO A 162 -6.88 -3.15 -3.56
CA PRO A 162 -7.38 -4.30 -4.30
C PRO A 162 -8.06 -5.32 -3.40
N PHE A 163 -9.09 -6.00 -3.92
CA PHE A 163 -9.71 -7.09 -3.20
C PHE A 163 -8.81 -8.32 -3.25
N ARG A 164 -8.16 -8.65 -2.15
CA ARG A 164 -7.07 -9.64 -2.07
C ARG A 164 -7.09 -10.42 -0.76
N TYR A 165 -6.28 -11.48 -0.70
CA TYR A 165 -6.00 -12.22 0.53
C TYR A 165 -4.50 -12.42 0.73
N GLU A 166 -4.10 -12.71 1.95
CA GLU A 166 -2.72 -12.93 2.37
C GLU A 166 -2.50 -14.37 2.84
N LEU A 167 -1.27 -14.88 2.68
CA LEU A 167 -0.87 -16.22 3.12
C LEU A 167 -0.17 -16.22 4.49
N ASN A 168 0.06 -15.06 5.07
CA ASN A 168 0.73 -14.95 6.35
C ASN A 168 -0.13 -15.52 7.48
N TYR A 169 0.52 -16.06 8.49
CA TYR A 169 -0.15 -16.68 9.64
C TYR A 169 -1.01 -15.69 10.43
N ARG A 170 -0.47 -14.48 10.65
CA ARG A 170 -1.16 -13.38 11.32
C ARG A 170 -0.99 -12.10 10.50
N ASN A 171 -2.08 -11.39 10.25
CA ASN A 171 -2.10 -10.08 9.62
C ASN A 171 -2.90 -9.13 10.51
N PHE A 172 -2.24 -8.12 11.07
CA PHE A 172 -2.87 -7.11 11.91
C PHE A 172 -2.78 -5.75 11.23
N PHE A 173 -3.86 -4.99 11.31
CA PHE A 173 -4.02 -3.65 10.76
C PHE A 173 -4.44 -2.72 11.89
N LEU A 174 -3.50 -1.95 12.43
CA LEU A 174 -3.73 -0.95 13.47
C LEU A 174 -4.01 0.40 12.85
N LEU A 175 -5.17 0.98 13.11
CA LEU A 175 -5.47 2.34 12.65
C LEU A 175 -4.80 3.36 13.57
N THR A 176 -3.88 4.14 13.00
CA THR A 176 -3.09 5.13 13.74
C THR A 176 -3.58 6.56 13.54
N GLN A 177 -4.32 6.83 12.46
CA GLN A 177 -4.93 8.13 12.20
C GLN A 177 -6.15 7.98 11.26
N GLY A 178 -7.16 8.82 11.42
CA GLY A 178 -8.35 8.86 10.58
C GLY A 178 -9.34 7.74 10.86
N THR A 179 -10.05 7.30 9.83
CA THR A 179 -10.96 6.14 9.86
C THR A 179 -10.78 5.33 8.57
N ALA A 180 -11.12 4.06 8.60
CA ALA A 180 -11.09 3.21 7.42
C ALA A 180 -12.32 2.31 7.38
N GLN A 181 -12.92 2.16 6.21
CA GLN A 181 -13.96 1.14 6.00
C GLN A 181 -13.29 -0.14 5.50
N VAL A 182 -13.73 -1.27 5.99
CA VAL A 182 -13.18 -2.58 5.61
C VAL A 182 -14.29 -3.49 5.14
N LYS A 183 -14.07 -4.14 3.99
CA LYS A 183 -14.90 -5.24 3.51
C LYS A 183 -14.12 -6.54 3.59
N LEU A 184 -14.75 -7.56 4.17
CA LEU A 184 -14.20 -8.90 4.32
C LEU A 184 -15.14 -9.94 3.75
N THR A 185 -14.59 -11.01 3.19
CA THR A 185 -15.37 -12.20 2.85
C THR A 185 -14.57 -13.48 3.09
N PRO A 186 -15.22 -14.57 3.50
CA PRO A 186 -14.53 -15.80 3.82
C PRO A 186 -13.94 -16.49 2.59
N PRO A 187 -12.93 -17.36 2.77
CA PRO A 187 -12.22 -18.05 1.69
C PRO A 187 -13.09 -18.81 0.70
N GLN A 188 -14.23 -19.37 1.15
CA GLN A 188 -15.18 -20.08 0.27
C GLN A 188 -15.72 -19.24 -0.88
N SER A 189 -15.66 -17.91 -0.78
CA SER A 189 -16.12 -16.98 -1.82
C SER A 189 -15.24 -16.96 -3.06
N ILE A 190 -14.03 -17.54 -3.00
CA ILE A 190 -13.04 -17.59 -4.09
C ILE A 190 -13.62 -18.02 -5.43
N LYS A 191 -14.60 -18.94 -5.42
CA LYS A 191 -15.28 -19.47 -6.62
C LYS A 191 -16.05 -18.41 -7.42
N TYR A 192 -16.38 -17.27 -6.81
CA TYR A 192 -17.11 -16.16 -7.44
C TYR A 192 -16.24 -14.92 -7.66
N LEU A 193 -14.95 -14.96 -7.27
CA LEU A 193 -14.08 -13.79 -7.23
C LEU A 193 -13.09 -13.71 -8.39
N TYR A 194 -13.12 -14.65 -9.34
CA TYR A 194 -12.21 -14.63 -10.51
C TYR A 194 -10.75 -14.39 -10.12
N HIS A 195 -10.28 -15.10 -9.11
CA HIS A 195 -8.98 -14.91 -8.47
C HIS A 195 -7.82 -14.97 -9.47
N ILE A 196 -6.84 -14.07 -9.26
CA ILE A 196 -5.61 -13.97 -10.03
C ILE A 196 -4.45 -14.22 -9.07
N TYR A 197 -3.56 -15.14 -9.46
CA TYR A 197 -2.32 -15.39 -8.75
C TYR A 197 -1.19 -14.60 -9.42
N ASP A 198 -0.76 -13.51 -8.79
CA ASP A 198 0.40 -12.75 -9.20
C ASP A 198 1.61 -13.19 -8.37
N TYR A 199 2.34 -14.17 -8.91
CA TYR A 199 3.54 -14.67 -8.24
C TYR A 199 4.76 -13.73 -8.42
N GLU A 200 4.72 -12.76 -9.34
CA GLU A 200 5.76 -11.75 -9.46
C GLU A 200 5.78 -10.83 -8.24
N ASN A 201 4.62 -10.30 -7.87
CA ASN A 201 4.44 -9.42 -6.73
C ASN A 201 4.01 -10.15 -5.45
N PHE A 202 3.87 -11.47 -5.50
CA PHE A 202 3.32 -12.32 -4.44
C PHE A 202 1.96 -11.83 -3.94
N GLU A 203 1.10 -11.39 -4.86
CA GLU A 203 -0.23 -10.86 -4.59
C GLU A 203 -1.32 -11.79 -5.12
N PHE A 204 -2.32 -12.07 -4.28
CA PHE A 204 -3.46 -12.94 -4.59
C PHE A 204 -4.73 -12.09 -4.58
N LYS A 205 -5.14 -11.63 -5.75
CA LYS A 205 -6.18 -10.61 -5.91
C LYS A 205 -7.35 -11.04 -6.80
N SER A 206 -8.44 -10.30 -6.70
CA SER A 206 -9.60 -10.35 -7.59
C SER A 206 -9.62 -9.10 -8.46
N PRO A 207 -10.05 -9.20 -9.72
CA PRO A 207 -10.30 -8.04 -10.57
C PRO A 207 -11.58 -7.28 -10.18
N ILE A 208 -12.37 -7.81 -9.23
CA ILE A 208 -13.63 -7.22 -8.78
C ILE A 208 -13.34 -6.14 -7.75
N ASN A 209 -13.92 -4.95 -7.95
CA ASN A 209 -13.97 -3.95 -6.89
C ASN A 209 -15.17 -4.24 -5.98
N PRO A 210 -14.96 -4.64 -4.70
CA PRO A 210 -16.07 -5.01 -3.82
C PRO A 210 -16.93 -3.81 -3.40
N TRP A 211 -16.45 -2.58 -3.58
CA TRP A 211 -17.15 -1.35 -3.24
C TRP A 211 -18.08 -0.87 -4.36
N SER A 212 -17.72 -1.17 -5.62
CA SER A 212 -18.51 -0.86 -6.81
C SER A 212 -18.25 -1.96 -7.86
N PRO A 213 -18.91 -3.12 -7.74
CA PRO A 213 -18.68 -4.24 -8.65
C PRO A 213 -18.98 -3.84 -10.10
N GLN A 214 -18.05 -4.18 -10.98
CA GLN A 214 -18.21 -3.91 -12.41
C GLN A 214 -19.38 -4.76 -12.97
N PRO A 215 -20.17 -4.23 -13.94
CA PRO A 215 -21.34 -4.93 -14.50
C PRO A 215 -21.03 -6.35 -14.98
N LYS A 216 -19.83 -6.57 -15.51
CA LYS A 216 -19.34 -7.88 -15.96
C LYS A 216 -19.33 -8.95 -14.86
N TYR A 217 -19.13 -8.57 -13.61
CA TYR A 217 -18.97 -9.47 -12.48
C TYR A 217 -20.13 -9.43 -11.48
N SER A 218 -21.08 -8.51 -11.67
CA SER A 218 -22.16 -8.24 -10.71
C SER A 218 -22.96 -9.50 -10.36
N ALA A 219 -23.37 -10.29 -11.35
CA ALA A 219 -24.19 -11.48 -11.14
C ALA A 219 -23.52 -12.56 -10.28
N ASP A 220 -22.19 -12.66 -10.31
CA ASP A 220 -21.46 -13.58 -9.46
C ASP A 220 -21.13 -12.96 -8.10
N PHE A 221 -20.80 -11.66 -8.09
CA PHE A 221 -20.52 -10.95 -6.84
C PHE A 221 -21.74 -10.83 -5.94
N ASP A 222 -22.96 -10.76 -6.47
CA ASP A 222 -24.22 -10.78 -5.71
C ASP A 222 -24.41 -12.05 -4.87
N LYS A 223 -23.69 -13.14 -5.21
CA LYS A 223 -23.67 -14.38 -4.42
C LYS A 223 -22.66 -14.35 -3.28
N VAL A 224 -21.79 -13.33 -3.24
CA VAL A 224 -20.75 -13.15 -2.22
C VAL A 224 -21.31 -12.36 -1.05
N LYS A 225 -21.27 -12.96 0.13
CA LYS A 225 -21.62 -12.26 1.36
C LYS A 225 -20.36 -11.58 1.93
N CYS A 226 -20.42 -10.28 2.13
CA CYS A 226 -19.34 -9.50 2.73
C CYS A 226 -19.73 -8.99 4.11
N LEU A 227 -18.78 -8.98 5.03
CA LEU A 227 -18.82 -8.17 6.24
C LEU A 227 -18.31 -6.77 5.88
N GLU A 228 -18.97 -5.74 6.39
CA GLU A 228 -18.56 -4.36 6.23
C GLU A 228 -18.63 -3.63 7.57
N PHE A 229 -17.56 -2.94 7.93
CA PHE A 229 -17.47 -2.19 9.17
C PHE A 229 -16.44 -1.05 9.05
N THR A 230 -16.49 -0.14 10.02
CA THR A 230 -15.56 0.99 10.12
C THR A 230 -14.56 0.75 11.25
N LEU A 231 -13.28 0.85 10.92
CA LEU A 231 -12.18 0.81 11.88
C LEU A 231 -11.89 2.24 12.36
N THR A 232 -11.66 2.40 13.66
CA THR A 232 -11.37 3.68 14.33
C THR A 232 -9.97 3.67 14.96
N ILE A 233 -9.44 4.84 15.29
CA ILE A 233 -8.09 4.99 15.86
C ILE A 233 -7.94 4.13 17.13
N GLY A 234 -6.79 3.46 17.25
CA GLY A 234 -6.45 2.58 18.37
C GLY A 234 -6.99 1.16 18.23
N LYS A 235 -7.98 0.94 17.35
CA LYS A 235 -8.46 -0.42 17.07
C LYS A 235 -7.57 -1.15 16.08
N THR A 236 -7.34 -2.42 16.36
CA THR A 236 -6.58 -3.33 15.52
C THR A 236 -7.50 -4.39 14.94
N LEU A 237 -7.43 -4.56 13.64
CA LEU A 237 -8.11 -5.63 12.93
C LEU A 237 -7.13 -6.78 12.65
N PHE A 238 -7.48 -7.97 13.10
CA PHE A 238 -6.86 -9.22 12.67
C PHE A 238 -7.60 -9.79 11.46
N ILE A 239 -6.87 -10.06 10.37
CA ILE A 239 -7.39 -10.76 9.19
C ILE A 239 -6.66 -12.10 9.07
N PRO A 240 -7.36 -13.23 9.17
CA PRO A 240 -6.75 -14.55 9.02
C PRO A 240 -6.23 -14.79 7.60
N ALA A 241 -5.30 -15.73 7.44
CA ALA A 241 -4.87 -16.21 6.13
C ALA A 241 -6.07 -16.63 5.25
N TYR A 242 -5.97 -16.36 3.96
CA TYR A 242 -6.98 -16.68 2.93
C TYR A 242 -8.29 -15.90 3.00
N TRP A 243 -8.52 -15.05 4.01
CA TRP A 243 -9.66 -14.16 4.04
C TRP A 243 -9.47 -13.02 3.04
N TRP A 244 -10.47 -12.81 2.19
CA TRP A 244 -10.48 -11.72 1.23
C TRP A 244 -10.81 -10.41 1.92
N TYR A 245 -10.05 -9.36 1.60
CA TYR A 245 -10.28 -8.05 2.18
C TYR A 245 -10.01 -6.92 1.19
N SER A 246 -10.68 -5.81 1.40
CA SER A 246 -10.38 -4.52 0.80
C SER A 246 -10.61 -3.42 1.84
N ILE A 247 -9.69 -2.48 1.90
CA ILE A 247 -9.72 -1.34 2.80
C ILE A 247 -10.00 -0.10 1.97
N LYS A 248 -10.96 0.70 2.40
CA LYS A 248 -11.33 1.99 1.82
C LYS A 248 -10.89 3.09 2.77
N PHE A 249 -10.03 3.98 2.29
CA PHE A 249 -9.48 5.06 3.07
C PHE A 249 -10.46 6.24 3.17
N THR A 250 -10.47 6.90 4.30
CA THR A 250 -11.07 8.23 4.45
C THR A 250 -9.97 9.30 4.45
N ASN A 251 -10.35 10.56 4.68
CA ASN A 251 -9.36 11.63 4.77
C ASN A 251 -8.34 11.36 5.88
N ASP A 252 -7.07 11.59 5.57
CA ASP A 252 -5.94 11.49 6.50
C ASP A 252 -5.79 10.16 7.22
N THR A 253 -6.19 9.08 6.55
CA THR A 253 -6.06 7.72 7.11
C THR A 253 -4.61 7.23 7.06
N SER A 254 -4.15 6.66 8.18
CA SER A 254 -2.89 5.95 8.31
C SER A 254 -3.11 4.64 9.06
N ILE A 255 -2.57 3.54 8.52
CA ILE A 255 -2.71 2.19 9.08
C ILE A 255 -1.33 1.54 9.15
N SER A 256 -0.94 1.11 10.35
CA SER A 256 0.27 0.29 10.54
C SER A 256 -0.08 -1.18 10.40
N CYS A 257 0.66 -1.88 9.55
CA CYS A 257 0.43 -3.29 9.25
C CYS A 257 1.53 -4.15 9.86
N PHE A 258 1.13 -5.25 10.47
CA PHE A 258 2.01 -6.24 11.06
C PHE A 258 1.69 -7.59 10.47
N ARG A 259 2.64 -8.18 9.72
CA ARG A 259 2.47 -9.47 9.06
C ARG A 259 3.51 -10.45 9.59
N TYR A 260 3.03 -11.55 10.14
CA TYR A 260 3.89 -12.54 10.77
C TYR A 260 3.78 -13.90 10.10
N ARG A 261 4.94 -14.54 9.89
CA ARG A 261 5.04 -15.93 9.46
C ARG A 261 5.77 -16.76 10.52
N THR A 262 5.27 -17.94 10.79
CA THR A 262 5.95 -18.93 11.62
C THR A 262 6.72 -19.91 10.74
N TYR A 263 7.64 -20.71 11.31
CA TYR A 263 8.34 -21.75 10.56
C TYR A 263 7.39 -22.75 9.93
N MET A 264 6.33 -23.15 10.65
CA MET A 264 5.33 -24.09 10.15
C MET A 264 4.42 -23.46 9.08
N ASN A 265 4.11 -22.18 9.17
CA ASN A 265 3.41 -21.46 8.11
C ASN A 265 4.24 -21.44 6.81
N ASN A 266 5.56 -21.18 6.90
CA ASN A 266 6.41 -21.24 5.71
C ASN A 266 6.40 -22.62 5.06
N ILE A 267 6.43 -23.70 5.84
CA ILE A 267 6.32 -25.08 5.32
C ILE A 267 4.97 -25.29 4.62
N ALA A 268 3.87 -24.80 5.20
CA ALA A 268 2.54 -24.94 4.63
C ALA A 268 2.37 -24.20 3.29
N ILE A 269 3.04 -23.03 3.12
CA ILE A 269 2.97 -22.21 1.90
C ILE A 269 4.15 -22.42 0.94
N VAL A 270 5.04 -23.43 1.18
CA VAL A 270 6.18 -23.75 0.29
C VAL A 270 5.80 -23.79 -1.19
N PRO A 271 4.68 -24.38 -1.62
CA PRO A 271 4.31 -24.38 -3.03
C PRO A 271 4.20 -22.96 -3.63
N HIS A 272 3.61 -22.02 -2.90
CA HIS A 272 3.50 -20.64 -3.33
C HIS A 272 4.86 -19.91 -3.33
N ILE A 273 5.72 -20.18 -2.35
CA ILE A 273 7.08 -19.62 -2.28
C ILE A 273 7.93 -20.13 -3.46
N CYS A 274 7.84 -21.41 -3.79
CA CYS A 274 8.56 -21.98 -4.94
C CYS A 274 8.09 -21.35 -6.26
N LEU A 275 6.78 -21.20 -6.46
CA LEU A 275 6.22 -20.56 -7.66
C LEU A 275 6.68 -19.10 -7.78
N HIS A 276 6.70 -18.35 -6.68
CA HIS A 276 7.22 -16.99 -6.62
C HIS A 276 8.71 -16.95 -7.03
N ALA A 277 9.54 -17.81 -6.44
CA ALA A 277 10.96 -17.87 -6.76
C ALA A 277 11.21 -18.22 -8.25
N LEU A 278 10.43 -19.15 -8.82
CA LEU A 278 10.51 -19.51 -10.24
C LEU A 278 10.06 -18.36 -11.14
N GLN A 279 9.01 -17.65 -10.75
CA GLN A 279 8.49 -16.52 -11.53
C GLN A 279 9.51 -15.38 -11.57
N ILE A 280 10.10 -14.99 -10.44
CA ILE A 280 11.16 -13.96 -10.38
C ILE A 280 12.33 -14.27 -11.29
N GLN A 281 12.76 -15.54 -11.36
CA GLN A 281 13.86 -15.96 -12.24
C GLN A 281 13.52 -15.85 -13.72
N ASN A 282 12.25 -15.99 -14.09
CA ASN A 282 11.78 -15.96 -15.48
C ASN A 282 11.40 -14.57 -15.98
N ILE A 283 11.42 -13.55 -15.13
CA ILE A 283 11.12 -12.18 -15.54
C ILE A 283 12.27 -11.67 -16.39
N LYS A 284 12.02 -11.56 -17.70
CA LYS A 284 12.84 -10.70 -18.57
C LYS A 284 12.52 -9.26 -18.20
N ARG A 285 13.37 -8.65 -17.38
CA ARG A 285 13.28 -7.22 -17.09
C ARG A 285 13.43 -6.45 -18.37
N ASN A 286 12.33 -6.01 -18.94
CA ASN A 286 12.36 -4.91 -19.91
C ASN A 286 12.78 -3.67 -19.10
N THR A 287 14.04 -3.27 -19.26
CA THR A 287 14.76 -2.27 -18.48
C THR A 287 14.28 -0.83 -18.67
N VAL A 288 13.15 -0.61 -19.32
CA VAL A 288 12.56 0.74 -19.44
C VAL A 288 11.06 0.62 -19.20
N LYS A 289 10.67 0.60 -17.95
CA LYS A 289 9.31 0.96 -17.57
C LYS A 289 9.30 2.48 -17.40
N ILE A 290 8.80 3.17 -18.42
CA ILE A 290 8.51 4.60 -18.31
C ILE A 290 7.27 4.69 -17.44
N ALA A 291 7.43 5.14 -16.20
CA ALA A 291 6.30 5.62 -15.42
C ALA A 291 5.68 6.77 -16.24
N ASN A 292 4.42 6.65 -16.63
CA ASN A 292 3.69 7.76 -17.22
C ASN A 292 3.41 8.79 -16.10
N VAL A 293 4.45 9.48 -15.68
CA VAL A 293 4.39 10.67 -14.83
C VAL A 293 3.77 11.87 -15.59
N SER A 294 3.38 11.65 -16.85
CA SER A 294 2.84 12.69 -17.73
C SER A 294 1.55 13.35 -17.22
N GLU A 295 0.76 12.66 -16.40
CA GLU A 295 -0.41 13.28 -15.80
C GLU A 295 -0.12 14.05 -14.49
N LEU A 296 0.96 13.72 -13.80
CA LEU A 296 1.41 14.44 -12.60
C LEU A 296 2.22 15.71 -12.96
N ASN A 297 2.82 15.76 -14.14
CA ASN A 297 3.64 16.88 -14.61
C ASN A 297 2.94 17.81 -15.61
N THR A 298 1.71 17.54 -16.04
CA THR A 298 1.00 18.46 -16.94
C THR A 298 0.71 19.80 -16.29
N ASN A 299 0.33 19.82 -15.02
CA ASN A 299 0.07 21.09 -14.32
C ASN A 299 1.34 21.86 -13.96
N THR A 300 2.45 21.16 -13.65
CA THR A 300 3.73 21.84 -13.33
C THR A 300 4.52 22.25 -14.57
N LYS A 301 4.35 21.58 -15.74
CA LYS A 301 5.00 21.98 -16.98
C LYS A 301 4.23 23.09 -17.70
N GLU A 302 2.91 23.11 -17.60
CA GLU A 302 2.11 24.24 -18.12
C GLU A 302 2.43 25.51 -17.35
N ASP A 303 2.50 25.47 -16.01
CA ASP A 303 2.87 26.63 -15.19
C ASP A 303 4.33 27.09 -15.45
N VAL A 304 5.26 26.19 -15.70
CA VAL A 304 6.66 26.54 -16.02
C VAL A 304 6.81 27.01 -17.47
N ILE A 305 6.02 26.48 -18.41
CA ILE A 305 6.01 26.94 -19.80
C ILE A 305 5.29 28.28 -19.94
N GLU A 306 4.23 28.54 -19.17
CA GLU A 306 3.55 29.81 -19.12
C GLU A 306 4.41 30.90 -18.47
N ASN A 307 5.09 30.60 -17.37
CA ASN A 307 6.05 31.52 -16.74
C ASN A 307 7.25 31.79 -17.66
N ASN A 308 7.81 30.80 -18.34
CA ASN A 308 8.91 31.02 -19.29
C ASN A 308 8.47 31.73 -20.58
N LYS A 309 7.20 31.62 -21.00
CA LYS A 309 6.66 32.44 -22.10
C LYS A 309 6.48 33.90 -21.67
N ASN A 310 5.95 34.14 -20.47
CA ASN A 310 5.77 35.50 -19.95
C ASN A 310 7.13 36.19 -19.72
N ASP A 311 8.13 35.49 -19.19
CA ASP A 311 9.49 36.03 -19.03
C ASP A 311 10.16 36.35 -20.38
N ASN A 312 9.93 35.54 -21.42
CA ASN A 312 10.47 35.81 -22.75
C ASN A 312 9.72 36.93 -23.46
N GLU A 313 8.40 37.09 -23.28
CA GLU A 313 7.66 38.23 -23.81
C GLU A 313 8.08 39.54 -23.13
N TYR A 314 8.30 39.53 -21.82
CA TYR A 314 8.84 40.71 -21.11
C TYR A 314 10.26 41.06 -21.53
N GLN A 315 11.09 40.11 -21.85
CA GLN A 315 12.47 40.34 -22.35
C GLN A 315 12.47 40.87 -23.79
N VAL A 316 11.59 40.37 -24.66
CA VAL A 316 11.46 40.85 -26.04
C VAL A 316 10.90 42.26 -26.06
N GLN A 317 9.88 42.59 -25.28
CA GLN A 317 9.31 43.93 -25.19
C GLN A 317 10.31 44.97 -24.65
N ASN A 318 11.10 44.63 -23.62
CA ASN A 318 12.15 45.49 -23.10
C ASN A 318 13.29 45.73 -24.11
N ASN A 319 13.59 44.78 -24.99
CA ASN A 319 14.58 44.92 -26.06
C ASN A 319 14.06 45.79 -27.19
N GLU A 320 12.79 45.68 -27.58
CA GLU A 320 12.20 46.53 -28.60
C GLU A 320 12.07 48.00 -28.13
N ASP A 321 11.68 48.23 -26.86
CA ASP A 321 11.64 49.57 -26.30
C ASP A 321 13.03 50.23 -26.17
N ASN A 322 14.09 49.47 -25.89
CA ASN A 322 15.45 49.95 -25.86
C ASN A 322 15.98 50.27 -27.26
N ILE A 323 15.64 49.48 -28.31
CA ILE A 323 16.05 49.75 -29.71
C ILE A 323 15.32 50.99 -30.23
N ASN A 324 14.05 51.19 -29.91
CA ASN A 324 13.29 52.38 -30.28
C ASN A 324 13.79 53.64 -29.60
N ASN A 325 14.24 53.58 -28.36
CA ASN A 325 14.86 54.73 -27.67
C ASN A 325 16.24 55.09 -28.25
N ILE A 326 17.07 54.12 -28.61
CA ILE A 326 18.37 54.36 -29.29
C ILE A 326 18.19 55.02 -30.64
N ASN A 327 17.21 54.58 -31.43
CA ASN A 327 16.90 55.15 -32.72
C ASN A 327 16.36 56.62 -32.64
N ASN A 328 15.58 56.92 -31.60
CA ASN A 328 15.13 58.29 -31.35
C ASN A 328 16.25 59.24 -30.92
N ILE A 329 17.23 58.77 -30.11
CA ILE A 329 18.40 59.55 -29.73
C ILE A 329 19.31 59.83 -30.94
N ASN A 330 19.53 58.87 -31.84
CA ASN A 330 20.31 59.05 -33.07
C ASN A 330 19.65 60.02 -34.05
N ASN A 331 18.32 60.07 -34.11
CA ASN A 331 17.59 61.02 -34.95
C ASN A 331 17.65 62.45 -34.40
N LEU A 332 17.66 62.65 -33.09
CA LEU A 332 17.84 63.97 -32.46
C LEU A 332 19.27 64.54 -32.66
N ASN A 333 20.31 63.71 -32.58
CA ASN A 333 21.70 64.11 -32.81
C ASN A 333 21.98 64.49 -34.28
N ASN A 334 21.21 63.96 -35.24
CA ASN A 334 21.31 64.33 -36.68
C ASN A 334 20.61 65.68 -37.02
N ILE A 335 19.65 66.15 -36.21
CA ILE A 335 18.94 67.40 -36.40
C ILE A 335 19.80 68.58 -35.90
N ASP A 336 20.58 68.39 -34.83
CA ASP A 336 21.44 69.45 -34.27
C ASP A 336 22.69 69.74 -35.17
N ASN A 337 23.09 68.81 -36.07
CA ASN A 337 24.20 69.02 -37.01
C ASN A 337 23.78 69.73 -38.34
N ILE A 338 22.49 70.03 -38.56
CA ILE A 338 22.01 70.73 -39.76
C ILE A 338 21.80 72.24 -39.50
N ASN A 339 21.75 72.67 -38.24
CA ASN A 339 21.53 74.08 -37.89
C ASN A 339 22.81 74.88 -37.48
N SER A 340 24.00 74.34 -37.80
CA SER A 340 25.29 75.05 -37.61
C SER A 340 26.08 75.10 -38.92
N ILE A 341 25.55 75.83 -39.94
CA ILE A 341 26.28 76.41 -41.05
C ILE A 341 25.65 77.77 -41.35
#